data_c6e6ed0ecaf8f7f9f53454089549a3f4
#
_entry.id   c6e6ed0ecaf8f7f9f53454089549a3f4
#
_cell.length_a   1.000
_cell.length_b   1.000
_cell.length_c   1.000
_cell.angle_alpha   90.00
_cell.angle_beta   90.00
_cell.angle_gamma   90.00
#
_symmetry.space_group_name_H-M   'P 1'
#
loop_
_entity.id
_entity.type
_entity.pdbx_description
1 polymer ?
#
loop_
_entity_poly.entity_id
_entity_poly.type
_entity_poly.pdbx_seq_one_letter_code
_entity_poly.pdbx_strand_id
1 'polypeptide(L)'
;MQTCWLFDTLAVTVERTDFLDPAFASEPDIRERGVRVEIRPVYSHHSGSIYASDKITLQPGLCRIDLLESAPGAANRMHWHPTMTDGEPGDRVFDAAIPADPLGWLSERLADVTALLSEVGVDDLDRHSESARQVADHADDIVAAARTGLDWARGPWPDVSHNERGMAVVT
;
A
#
# COMPACT_ATOMS: atom_id res chain seq x y z
N MET A 1 1.85 -6.92 -10.15
CA MET A 1 0.86 -7.86 -9.59
C MET A 1 0.21 -7.17 -8.42
N GLN A 2 -1.11 -7.20 -8.36
CA GLN A 2 -1.89 -6.62 -7.27
C GLN A 2 -2.78 -7.72 -6.67
N THR A 3 -2.86 -7.76 -5.34
CA THR A 3 -3.76 -8.64 -4.59
C THR A 3 -4.70 -7.77 -3.76
N CYS A 4 -5.96 -8.17 -3.65
CA CYS A 4 -6.97 -7.42 -2.91
C CYS A 4 -7.75 -8.38 -2.00
N TRP A 5 -7.85 -8.03 -0.73
CA TRP A 5 -8.78 -8.62 0.23
C TRP A 5 -9.95 -7.66 0.36
N LEU A 6 -11.13 -8.15 0.05
CA LEU A 6 -12.35 -7.37 0.06
C LEU A 6 -13.25 -7.84 1.21
N PHE A 7 -13.62 -6.90 2.06
CA PHE A 7 -14.56 -7.08 3.15
C PHE A 7 -15.79 -6.17 2.93
N ASP A 8 -16.74 -6.18 3.83
CA ASP A 8 -17.98 -5.43 3.65
C ASP A 8 -17.75 -3.91 3.49
N THR A 9 -16.96 -3.30 4.36
CA THR A 9 -16.73 -1.84 4.37
C THR A 9 -15.29 -1.43 4.14
N LEU A 10 -14.35 -2.37 4.17
CA LEU A 10 -12.92 -2.16 3.95
C LEU A 10 -12.38 -3.11 2.89
N ALA A 11 -11.29 -2.68 2.26
CA ALA A 11 -10.43 -3.55 1.48
C ALA A 11 -8.97 -3.25 1.82
N VAL A 12 -8.11 -4.28 1.68
CA VAL A 12 -6.66 -4.12 1.72
C VAL A 12 -6.10 -4.50 0.37
N THR A 13 -5.31 -3.62 -0.23
CA THR A 13 -4.62 -3.89 -1.49
C THR A 13 -3.13 -3.98 -1.25
N VAL A 14 -2.48 -4.99 -1.84
CA VAL A 14 -1.02 -5.17 -1.87
C VAL A 14 -0.57 -5.13 -3.32
N GLU A 15 0.26 -4.16 -3.68
CA GLU A 15 0.71 -3.92 -5.04
C GLU A 15 2.23 -3.91 -5.11
N ARG A 16 2.79 -4.54 -6.15
CA ARG A 16 4.20 -4.38 -6.52
C ARG A 16 4.39 -3.07 -7.26
N THR A 17 5.34 -2.28 -6.80
CA THR A 17 5.64 -0.94 -7.33
C THR A 17 7.07 -0.91 -7.83
N ASP A 18 7.29 -0.30 -9.00
CA ASP A 18 8.61 -0.07 -9.58
C ASP A 18 8.53 1.21 -10.43
N PHE A 19 9.11 2.30 -9.95
CA PHE A 19 9.06 3.58 -10.62
C PHE A 19 10.33 4.41 -10.38
N LEU A 20 10.51 5.42 -11.21
CA LEU A 20 11.57 6.42 -11.07
C LEU A 20 10.95 7.68 -10.47
N ASP A 21 11.38 8.06 -9.26
CA ASP A 21 10.85 9.25 -8.61
C ASP A 21 11.45 10.51 -9.28
N PRO A 22 10.63 11.33 -9.98
CA PRO A 22 11.12 12.52 -10.66
C PRO A 22 11.65 13.59 -9.69
N ALA A 23 11.28 13.55 -8.41
CA ALA A 23 11.82 14.45 -7.40
C ALA A 23 13.31 14.23 -7.14
N PHE A 24 13.84 13.03 -7.45
CA PHE A 24 15.23 12.65 -7.29
C PHE A 24 15.99 12.50 -8.62
N ALA A 25 15.49 13.12 -9.71
CA ALA A 25 16.08 12.96 -11.06
C ALA A 25 17.57 13.32 -11.17
N SER A 26 18.11 14.11 -10.22
CA SER A 26 19.54 14.44 -10.12
C SER A 26 20.33 13.48 -9.22
N GLU A 27 19.67 12.57 -8.53
CA GLU A 27 20.29 11.64 -7.58
C GLU A 27 20.57 10.29 -8.25
N PRO A 28 21.58 9.54 -7.79
CA PRO A 28 21.89 8.23 -8.37
C PRO A 28 20.83 7.16 -8.04
N ASP A 29 20.04 7.33 -6.99
CA ASP A 29 19.07 6.38 -6.47
C ASP A 29 17.61 6.87 -6.66
N ILE A 30 17.30 7.30 -7.88
CA ILE A 30 15.96 7.80 -8.24
C ILE A 30 14.88 6.73 -8.32
N ARG A 31 15.27 5.44 -8.29
CA ARG A 31 14.34 4.33 -8.40
C ARG A 31 13.79 3.94 -7.04
N GLU A 32 12.49 3.71 -7.00
CA GLU A 32 11.80 3.14 -5.86
C GLU A 32 11.11 1.85 -6.30
N ARG A 33 11.48 0.73 -5.69
CA ARG A 33 10.91 -0.58 -5.99
C ARG A 33 10.55 -1.30 -4.71
N GLY A 34 9.37 -1.91 -4.67
CA GLY A 34 8.91 -2.61 -3.47
C GLY A 34 7.43 -2.93 -3.49
N VAL A 35 6.81 -2.76 -2.36
CA VAL A 35 5.41 -3.09 -2.12
C VAL A 35 4.69 -1.88 -1.55
N ARG A 36 3.51 -1.62 -2.09
CA ARG A 36 2.53 -0.67 -1.56
C ARG A 36 1.38 -1.43 -0.94
N VAL A 37 1.03 -1.09 0.28
CA VAL A 37 -0.17 -1.58 0.96
C VAL A 37 -1.10 -0.41 1.24
N GLU A 38 -2.37 -0.53 0.86
CA GLU A 38 -3.37 0.50 1.16
C GLU A 38 -4.58 -0.11 1.82
N ILE A 39 -5.12 0.59 2.82
CA ILE A 39 -6.43 0.31 3.39
C ILE A 39 -7.41 1.28 2.75
N ARG A 40 -8.48 0.73 2.15
CA ARG A 40 -9.44 1.47 1.34
C ARG A 40 -10.86 1.25 1.84
N PRO A 41 -11.71 2.27 1.87
CA PRO A 41 -13.14 2.05 2.07
C PRO A 41 -13.74 1.31 0.88
N VAL A 42 -14.76 0.51 1.17
CA VAL A 42 -15.59 -0.16 0.18
C VAL A 42 -16.98 0.47 0.17
N TYR A 43 -17.48 0.71 -1.01
CA TYR A 43 -18.85 1.10 -1.23
C TYR A 43 -19.57 0.05 -2.06
N SER A 44 -20.66 -0.50 -1.51
CA SER A 44 -21.55 -1.41 -2.21
C SER A 44 -22.91 -0.73 -2.44
N HIS A 45 -23.42 -0.83 -3.66
CA HIS A 45 -24.69 -0.27 -4.04
C HIS A 45 -25.49 -1.24 -4.91
N HIS A 46 -26.69 -1.56 -4.45
CA HIS A 46 -27.67 -2.31 -5.25
C HIS A 46 -28.52 -1.34 -6.07
N SER A 47 -28.60 -1.60 -7.37
CA SER A 47 -29.48 -0.87 -8.27
C SER A 47 -30.13 -1.81 -9.28
N GLY A 48 -31.42 -1.65 -9.49
CA GLY A 48 -32.17 -2.47 -10.43
C GLY A 48 -33.15 -3.43 -9.74
N SER A 49 -33.42 -4.58 -10.36
CA SER A 49 -34.30 -5.59 -9.84
C SER A 49 -33.60 -6.46 -8.77
N ILE A 50 -34.39 -7.28 -8.05
CA ILE A 50 -33.87 -8.26 -7.09
C ILE A 50 -32.90 -9.30 -7.70
N TYR A 51 -32.80 -9.35 -9.01
CA TYR A 51 -31.88 -10.23 -9.74
C TYR A 51 -30.58 -9.52 -10.16
N ALA A 52 -30.47 -8.21 -9.90
CA ALA A 52 -29.26 -7.47 -10.22
C ALA A 52 -28.18 -7.75 -9.17
N SER A 53 -26.92 -7.75 -9.61
CA SER A 53 -25.77 -7.83 -8.70
C SER A 53 -25.47 -6.46 -8.11
N ASP A 54 -24.93 -6.44 -6.89
CA ASP A 54 -24.41 -5.22 -6.29
C ASP A 54 -23.18 -4.72 -7.04
N LYS A 55 -23.11 -3.40 -7.20
CA LYS A 55 -21.90 -2.73 -7.68
C LYS A 55 -20.99 -2.46 -6.49
N ILE A 56 -19.82 -3.08 -6.48
CA ILE A 56 -18.79 -2.86 -5.48
C ILE A 56 -17.73 -1.90 -6.04
N THR A 57 -17.40 -0.88 -5.28
CA THR A 57 -16.41 0.13 -5.66
C THR A 57 -15.40 0.33 -4.53
N LEU A 58 -14.10 0.20 -4.85
CA LEU A 58 -13.03 0.61 -3.96
C LEU A 58 -12.90 2.13 -4.00
N GLN A 59 -12.91 2.76 -2.83
CA GLN A 59 -12.67 4.18 -2.71
C GLN A 59 -11.16 4.48 -2.65
N PRO A 60 -10.74 5.75 -2.77
CA PRO A 60 -9.38 6.18 -2.46
C PRO A 60 -8.91 5.67 -1.10
N GLY A 61 -7.60 5.39 -0.97
CA GLY A 61 -7.02 4.88 0.27
C GLY A 61 -7.25 5.81 1.46
N LEU A 62 -7.42 5.23 2.64
CA LEU A 62 -7.42 5.94 3.93
C LEU A 62 -6.00 6.20 4.39
N CYS A 63 -5.13 5.23 4.19
CA CYS A 63 -3.70 5.32 4.44
C CYS A 63 -2.94 4.43 3.45
N ARG A 64 -1.64 4.70 3.32
CA ARG A 64 -0.73 3.97 2.44
C ARG A 64 0.56 3.63 3.18
N ILE A 65 1.02 2.42 3.03
CA ILE A 65 2.29 1.93 3.57
C ILE A 65 3.15 1.55 2.36
N ASP A 66 4.28 2.23 2.20
CA ASP A 66 5.22 2.06 1.11
C ASP A 66 6.50 1.38 1.64
N LEU A 67 6.59 0.06 1.44
CA LEU A 67 7.78 -0.73 1.76
C LEU A 67 8.69 -0.73 0.52
N LEU A 68 9.38 0.38 0.29
CA LEU A 68 10.16 0.65 -0.92
C LEU A 68 11.67 0.64 -0.63
N GLU A 69 12.44 0.26 -1.63
CA GLU A 69 13.90 0.18 -1.61
C GLU A 69 14.47 0.94 -2.81
N SER A 70 15.61 1.64 -2.62
CA SER A 70 16.35 2.30 -3.72
C SER A 70 17.34 1.37 -4.43
N ALA A 71 17.65 0.24 -3.82
CA ALA A 71 18.43 -0.86 -4.36
C ALA A 71 18.02 -2.15 -3.64
N PRO A 72 18.27 -3.35 -4.18
CA PRO A 72 17.90 -4.61 -3.54
C PRO A 72 18.39 -4.69 -2.08
N GLY A 73 17.48 -4.76 -1.13
CA GLY A 73 17.78 -4.82 0.30
C GLY A 73 18.07 -3.48 0.98
N ALA A 74 18.06 -2.36 0.26
CA ALA A 74 18.24 -1.03 0.83
C ALA A 74 16.89 -0.46 1.30
N ALA A 75 16.54 -0.70 2.56
CA ALA A 75 15.25 -0.30 3.16
C ALA A 75 15.12 1.22 3.44
N ASN A 76 15.84 2.06 2.69
CA ASN A 76 15.97 3.50 2.92
C ASN A 76 14.83 4.35 2.35
N ARG A 77 13.88 3.74 1.66
CA ARG A 77 12.71 4.40 1.07
C ARG A 77 11.40 3.95 1.75
N MET A 78 11.49 3.15 2.81
CA MET A 78 10.31 2.67 3.53
C MET A 78 9.70 3.79 4.38
N HIS A 79 8.41 4.02 4.18
CA HIS A 79 7.65 5.06 4.87
C HIS A 79 6.15 4.74 4.81
N TRP A 80 5.34 5.52 5.48
CA TRP A 80 3.90 5.44 5.33
C TRP A 80 3.27 6.83 5.24
N HIS A 81 2.04 6.87 4.72
CA HIS A 81 1.22 8.06 4.60
C HIS A 81 -0.04 7.86 5.46
N PRO A 82 -0.11 8.47 6.65
CA PRO A 82 -1.29 8.39 7.51
C PRO A 82 -2.49 9.16 6.94
N THR A 83 -2.25 10.09 6.03
CA THR A 83 -3.30 10.90 5.42
C THR A 83 -3.29 10.74 3.91
N MET A 84 -4.50 10.60 3.35
CA MET A 84 -4.75 10.54 1.92
C MET A 84 -5.87 11.53 1.58
N THR A 85 -5.74 12.27 0.49
CA THR A 85 -6.77 13.21 0.03
C THR A 85 -7.08 12.92 -1.44
N ASP A 86 -8.30 12.48 -1.71
CA ASP A 86 -8.75 12.12 -3.08
C ASP A 86 -7.82 11.12 -3.81
N GLY A 87 -7.18 10.23 -3.05
CA GLY A 87 -6.24 9.23 -3.56
C GLY A 87 -4.79 9.69 -3.64
N GLU A 88 -4.52 10.97 -3.41
CA GLU A 88 -3.15 11.49 -3.33
C GLU A 88 -2.59 11.34 -1.91
N PRO A 89 -1.35 10.85 -1.76
CA PRO A 89 -0.73 10.70 -0.46
C PRO A 89 -0.34 12.06 0.13
N GLY A 90 -0.58 12.23 1.44
CA GLY A 90 -0.05 13.33 2.23
C GLY A 90 1.44 13.15 2.53
N ASP A 91 1.90 13.76 3.61
CA ASP A 91 3.31 13.72 4.00
C ASP A 91 3.81 12.29 4.23
N ARG A 92 5.08 12.05 3.88
CA ARG A 92 5.80 10.80 4.18
C ARG A 92 6.19 10.80 5.66
N VAL A 93 5.78 9.78 6.38
CA VAL A 93 6.21 9.54 7.75
C VAL A 93 7.23 8.41 7.76
N PHE A 94 8.47 8.76 8.12
CA PHE A 94 9.58 7.82 8.27
C PHE A 94 9.67 7.36 9.72
N ASP A 95 9.21 6.12 9.97
CA ASP A 95 9.33 5.46 11.25
C ASP A 95 10.52 4.49 11.19
N ALA A 96 11.47 4.62 12.10
CA ALA A 96 12.67 3.78 12.15
C ALA A 96 12.35 2.29 12.37
N ALA A 97 11.18 1.98 12.89
CA ALA A 97 10.73 0.59 13.06
C ALA A 97 10.42 -0.08 11.71
N ILE A 98 9.95 0.68 10.70
CA ILE A 98 9.63 0.12 9.39
C ILE A 98 10.86 -0.53 8.72
N PRO A 99 11.99 0.17 8.50
CA PRO A 99 13.15 -0.45 7.88
C PRO A 99 13.83 -1.50 8.77
N ALA A 100 13.64 -1.47 10.09
CA ALA A 100 14.19 -2.46 11.01
C ALA A 100 13.48 -3.82 10.90
N ASP A 101 12.16 -3.84 10.83
CA ASP A 101 11.32 -5.03 10.59
C ASP A 101 10.04 -4.65 9.85
N PRO A 102 10.10 -4.50 8.51
CA PRO A 102 8.97 -4.01 7.72
C PRO A 102 7.73 -4.91 7.79
N LEU A 103 7.93 -6.21 7.87
CA LEU A 103 6.82 -7.17 7.91
C LEU A 103 6.24 -7.33 9.32
N GLY A 104 7.06 -7.25 10.36
CA GLY A 104 6.60 -7.20 11.75
C GLY A 104 5.81 -5.93 12.01
N TRP A 105 6.32 -4.77 11.58
CA TRP A 105 5.62 -3.49 11.69
C TRP A 105 4.25 -3.52 10.96
N LEU A 106 4.21 -4.05 9.73
CA LEU A 106 2.96 -4.22 8.98
C LEU A 106 2.00 -5.17 9.71
N SER A 107 2.48 -6.30 10.23
CA SER A 107 1.68 -7.26 10.99
C SER A 107 1.05 -6.63 12.23
N GLU A 108 1.79 -5.84 12.99
CA GLU A 108 1.28 -5.12 14.17
C GLU A 108 0.16 -4.14 13.79
N ARG A 109 0.32 -3.39 12.69
CA ARG A 109 -0.71 -2.46 12.19
C ARG A 109 -1.97 -3.18 11.73
N LEU A 110 -1.84 -4.33 11.09
CA LEU A 110 -2.98 -5.13 10.62
C LEU A 110 -3.65 -5.91 11.75
N ALA A 111 -2.96 -6.20 12.84
CA ALA A 111 -3.54 -6.85 14.01
C ALA A 111 -4.53 -5.96 14.76
N ASP A 112 -4.39 -4.62 14.67
CA ASP A 112 -5.32 -3.66 15.27
C ASP A 112 -5.67 -2.54 14.26
N VAL A 113 -6.45 -2.91 13.24
CA VAL A 113 -6.91 -1.98 12.21
C VAL A 113 -7.80 -0.88 12.80
N THR A 114 -8.53 -1.15 13.88
CA THR A 114 -9.35 -0.12 14.53
C THR A 114 -8.47 1.00 15.09
N ALA A 115 -7.36 0.66 15.77
CA ALA A 115 -6.40 1.65 16.23
C ALA A 115 -5.76 2.41 15.06
N LEU A 116 -5.39 1.70 13.97
CA LEU A 116 -4.85 2.32 12.77
C LEU A 116 -5.85 3.31 12.13
N LEU A 117 -7.12 2.93 11.98
CA LEU A 117 -8.16 3.81 11.43
C LEU A 117 -8.38 5.05 12.31
N SER A 118 -8.32 4.89 13.63
CA SER A 118 -8.38 6.01 14.59
C SER A 118 -7.18 6.95 14.44
N GLU A 119 -5.96 6.40 14.29
CA GLU A 119 -4.72 7.18 14.11
C GLU A 119 -4.75 8.01 12.83
N VAL A 120 -5.32 7.47 11.74
CA VAL A 120 -5.44 8.17 10.45
C VAL A 120 -6.68 9.08 10.35
N GLY A 121 -7.45 9.21 11.44
CA GLY A 121 -8.53 10.19 11.55
C GLY A 121 -9.85 9.77 10.90
N VAL A 122 -10.15 8.47 10.87
CA VAL A 122 -11.46 7.98 10.42
C VAL A 122 -12.50 8.21 11.50
N ASP A 123 -13.56 8.99 11.18
CA ASP A 123 -14.57 9.40 12.15
C ASP A 123 -15.57 8.28 12.53
N ASP A 124 -15.97 7.44 11.58
CA ASP A 124 -16.99 6.39 11.79
C ASP A 124 -16.36 5.00 11.94
N LEU A 125 -15.65 4.80 13.06
CA LEU A 125 -14.98 3.53 13.37
C LEU A 125 -15.96 2.38 13.55
N ASP A 126 -17.14 2.64 14.12
CA ASP A 126 -18.16 1.62 14.36
C ASP A 126 -18.62 0.96 13.05
N ARG A 127 -18.75 1.74 12.00
CA ARG A 127 -19.08 1.24 10.65
C ARG A 127 -18.07 0.22 10.14
N HIS A 128 -16.81 0.38 10.51
CA HIS A 128 -15.72 -0.45 10.01
C HIS A 128 -15.30 -1.58 10.96
N SER A 129 -15.92 -1.68 12.15
CA SER A 129 -15.48 -2.58 13.23
C SER A 129 -15.39 -4.05 12.80
N GLU A 130 -16.42 -4.56 12.12
CA GLU A 130 -16.43 -5.95 11.65
C GLU A 130 -15.41 -6.20 10.54
N SER A 131 -15.29 -5.29 9.56
CA SER A 131 -14.28 -5.39 8.51
C SER A 131 -12.87 -5.26 9.06
N ALA A 132 -12.64 -4.40 10.07
CA ALA A 132 -11.36 -4.27 10.75
C ALA A 132 -10.96 -5.58 11.44
N ARG A 133 -11.90 -6.25 12.11
CA ARG A 133 -11.68 -7.59 12.70
C ARG A 133 -11.33 -8.62 11.62
N GLN A 134 -12.06 -8.62 10.50
CA GLN A 134 -11.78 -9.54 9.39
C GLN A 134 -10.41 -9.28 8.75
N VAL A 135 -9.97 -8.03 8.63
CA VAL A 135 -8.60 -7.71 8.18
C VAL A 135 -7.58 -8.30 9.15
N ALA A 136 -7.80 -8.16 10.47
CA ALA A 136 -6.90 -8.75 11.47
C ALA A 136 -6.85 -10.29 11.37
N ASP A 137 -7.99 -10.95 11.14
CA ASP A 137 -8.06 -12.40 10.94
C ASP A 137 -7.27 -12.87 9.68
N HIS A 138 -7.06 -11.97 8.69
CA HIS A 138 -6.32 -12.24 7.45
C HIS A 138 -4.94 -11.55 7.41
N ALA A 139 -4.46 -11.00 8.53
CA ALA A 139 -3.20 -10.27 8.57
C ALA A 139 -2.02 -11.10 8.07
N ASP A 140 -1.95 -12.38 8.44
CA ASP A 140 -0.88 -13.29 8.01
C ASP A 140 -0.83 -13.47 6.48
N ASP A 141 -1.99 -13.59 5.82
CA ASP A 141 -2.09 -13.73 4.36
C ASP A 141 -1.66 -12.42 3.66
N ILE A 142 -2.06 -11.26 4.20
CA ILE A 142 -1.69 -9.96 3.69
C ILE A 142 -0.18 -9.74 3.82
N VAL A 143 0.39 -10.06 4.99
CA VAL A 143 1.83 -9.98 5.25
C VAL A 143 2.61 -10.95 4.35
N ALA A 144 2.08 -12.16 4.10
CA ALA A 144 2.70 -13.12 3.17
C ALA A 144 2.73 -12.58 1.73
N ALA A 145 1.69 -11.87 1.28
CA ALA A 145 1.68 -11.22 -0.03
C ALA A 145 2.68 -10.06 -0.09
N ALA A 146 2.78 -9.26 0.97
CA ALA A 146 3.79 -8.19 1.08
C ALA A 146 5.22 -8.78 1.05
N ARG A 147 5.48 -9.86 1.77
CA ARG A 147 6.75 -10.61 1.72
C ARG A 147 7.09 -11.03 0.30
N THR A 148 6.14 -11.68 -0.40
CA THR A 148 6.32 -12.11 -1.79
C THR A 148 6.65 -10.94 -2.72
N GLY A 149 6.08 -9.77 -2.46
CA GLY A 149 6.38 -8.55 -3.20
C GLY A 149 7.77 -7.98 -2.88
N LEU A 150 8.20 -7.99 -1.61
CA LEU A 150 9.55 -7.61 -1.21
C LEU A 150 10.62 -8.56 -1.76
N ASP A 151 10.37 -9.87 -1.74
CA ASP A 151 11.27 -10.86 -2.34
C ASP A 151 11.45 -10.59 -3.85
N TRP A 152 10.35 -10.24 -4.55
CA TRP A 152 10.43 -9.80 -5.94
C TRP A 152 11.24 -8.49 -6.09
N ALA A 153 11.04 -7.53 -5.21
CA ALA A 153 11.78 -6.26 -5.25
C ALA A 153 13.28 -6.45 -5.04
N ARG A 154 13.68 -7.43 -4.25
CA ARG A 154 15.08 -7.79 -3.96
C ARG A 154 15.71 -8.68 -5.03
N GLY A 155 14.94 -9.15 -6.01
CA GLY A 155 15.45 -9.82 -7.20
C GLY A 155 16.25 -8.87 -8.12
N PRO A 156 16.76 -9.37 -9.27
CA PRO A 156 17.48 -8.54 -10.22
C PRO A 156 16.63 -7.36 -10.70
N TRP A 157 17.21 -6.17 -10.68
CA TRP A 157 16.55 -4.98 -11.21
C TRP A 157 16.91 -4.81 -12.67
N PRO A 158 15.91 -4.51 -13.56
CA PRO A 158 16.21 -4.09 -14.93
C PRO A 158 17.07 -2.83 -14.94
N ASP A 159 17.90 -2.71 -15.96
CA ASP A 159 18.74 -1.51 -16.12
C ASP A 159 17.87 -0.27 -16.37
N VAL A 160 18.33 0.87 -15.88
CA VAL A 160 17.77 2.17 -16.19
C VAL A 160 18.55 2.74 -17.38
N SER A 161 17.84 3.01 -18.48
CA SER A 161 18.37 3.71 -19.63
C SER A 161 17.79 5.13 -19.71
N HIS A 162 18.37 5.99 -20.55
CA HIS A 162 17.83 7.31 -20.81
C HIS A 162 17.30 7.38 -22.23
N ASN A 163 16.09 7.90 -22.41
CA ASN A 163 15.52 8.13 -23.75
C ASN A 163 16.17 9.35 -24.42
N GLU A 164 15.78 9.62 -25.68
CA GLU A 164 16.31 10.75 -26.48
C GLU A 164 16.08 12.12 -25.82
N ARG A 165 15.17 12.24 -24.86
CA ARG A 165 14.88 13.46 -24.09
C ARG A 165 15.65 13.52 -22.78
N GLY A 166 16.57 12.56 -22.53
CA GLY A 166 17.34 12.46 -21.29
C GLY A 166 16.56 11.99 -20.08
N MET A 167 15.31 11.51 -20.26
CA MET A 167 14.51 10.98 -19.16
C MET A 167 14.87 9.51 -18.90
N ALA A 168 15.05 9.17 -17.63
CA ALA A 168 15.25 7.81 -17.20
C ALA A 168 14.05 6.92 -17.53
N VAL A 169 14.27 5.74 -18.09
CA VAL A 169 13.28 4.73 -18.41
C VAL A 169 13.78 3.35 -17.98
N VAL A 170 12.89 2.53 -17.48
CA VAL A 170 13.18 1.13 -17.18
C VAL A 170 13.11 0.35 -18.51
N THR A 171 14.17 -0.38 -18.82
CA THR A 171 14.28 -1.18 -20.06
C THR A 171 13.96 -2.66 -19.80
#